data_fa96898086b4f5b4ed997f5202648022
#
_entry.id   fa96898086b4f5b4ed997f5202648022
#
_cell.length_a   1.000
_cell.length_b   1.000
_cell.length_c   1.000
_cell.angle_alpha   90.00
_cell.angle_beta   90.00
_cell.angle_gamma   90.00
#
_symmetry.space_group_name_H-M   'P 1'
#
loop_
_entity.id
_entity.type
_entity.pdbx_description
1 polymer ?
#
loop_
_entity_poly.entity_id
_entity_poly.type
_entity_poly.pdbx_seq_one_letter_code
_entity_poly.pdbx_strand_id
1 'polypeptide(L)'
;MMRDWIKARNYGIQTGDMQYVWPYMLETFDEDIKFLHYIEDLYKSGGWVIEGTSEYQAESDLMYDEEAKEYWTLTRRLWTYGMYVNPNGKVYERTNTSNENEIFMFRYKYQNGYWRLSEHRSNKELREQGII
;
A
#
# COMPACT_ATOMS: atom_id res chain seq x y z
N MET A 1 -9.10 -10.50 -2.74
CA MET A 1 -8.71 -9.29 -3.50
C MET A 1 -7.51 -8.60 -2.85
N MET A 2 -7.73 -7.98 -1.70
CA MET A 2 -6.66 -7.24 -1.02
C MET A 2 -5.53 -8.13 -0.50
N ARG A 3 -5.85 -9.34 -0.05
CA ARG A 3 -4.87 -10.28 0.51
C ARG A 3 -3.66 -10.51 -0.40
N ASP A 4 -3.91 -10.74 -1.68
CA ASP A 4 -2.83 -11.03 -2.64
C ASP A 4 -1.94 -9.81 -2.87
N TRP A 5 -2.53 -8.63 -2.94
CA TRP A 5 -1.79 -7.37 -3.03
C TRP A 5 -0.93 -7.15 -1.78
N ILE A 6 -1.49 -7.32 -0.59
CA ILE A 6 -0.76 -7.15 0.68
C ILE A 6 0.45 -8.09 0.72
N LYS A 7 0.24 -9.36 0.40
CA LYS A 7 1.29 -10.38 0.41
C LYS A 7 2.40 -10.03 -0.57
N ALA A 8 2.05 -9.68 -1.80
CA ALA A 8 3.02 -9.32 -2.83
C ALA A 8 3.77 -8.02 -2.48
N ARG A 9 3.08 -7.04 -1.92
CA ARG A 9 3.67 -5.77 -1.50
C ARG A 9 4.67 -5.96 -0.37
N ASN A 10 4.29 -6.71 0.67
CA ASN A 10 5.18 -6.99 1.80
C ASN A 10 6.40 -7.78 1.36
N TYR A 11 6.24 -8.75 0.48
CA TYR A 11 7.35 -9.48 -0.12
C TYR A 11 8.31 -8.51 -0.85
N GLY A 12 7.77 -7.59 -1.64
CA GLY A 12 8.58 -6.59 -2.35
C GLY A 12 9.36 -5.69 -1.41
N ILE A 13 8.75 -5.24 -0.32
CA ILE A 13 9.41 -4.40 0.69
C ILE A 13 10.55 -5.17 1.37
N GLN A 14 10.38 -6.46 1.62
CA GLN A 14 11.38 -7.28 2.28
C GLN A 14 12.50 -7.78 1.38
N THR A 15 12.31 -7.79 0.07
CA THR A 15 13.26 -8.37 -0.89
C THR A 15 13.73 -7.40 -1.98
N GLY A 16 13.01 -6.31 -2.19
CA GLY A 16 13.22 -5.40 -3.32
C GLY A 16 12.60 -5.90 -4.63
N ASP A 17 11.99 -7.08 -4.63
CA ASP A 17 11.38 -7.67 -5.83
C ASP A 17 9.91 -7.30 -5.92
N MET A 18 9.58 -6.37 -6.81
CA MET A 18 8.24 -5.82 -6.99
C MET A 18 7.46 -6.48 -8.13
N GLN A 19 8.01 -7.47 -8.81
CA GLN A 19 7.35 -8.07 -9.98
C GLN A 19 5.97 -8.65 -9.65
N TYR A 20 5.78 -9.14 -8.42
CA TYR A 20 4.53 -9.78 -8.00
C TYR A 20 3.44 -8.80 -7.60
N VAL A 21 3.79 -7.57 -7.23
CA VAL A 21 2.82 -6.58 -6.75
C VAL A 21 2.18 -5.78 -7.88
N TRP A 22 2.90 -5.51 -8.98
CA TRP A 22 2.41 -4.67 -10.05
C TRP A 22 1.08 -5.12 -10.65
N PRO A 23 0.81 -6.43 -10.87
CA PRO A 23 -0.46 -6.86 -11.42
C PRO A 23 -1.69 -6.49 -10.58
N TYR A 24 -1.50 -6.23 -9.30
CA TYR A 24 -2.59 -5.92 -8.36
C TYR A 24 -2.81 -4.41 -8.17
N MET A 25 -2.07 -3.57 -8.90
CA MET A 25 -2.15 -2.12 -8.71
C MET A 25 -2.71 -1.42 -9.94
N LEU A 26 -3.66 -0.51 -9.70
CA LEU A 26 -4.13 0.41 -10.73
C LEU A 26 -3.11 1.53 -10.92
N GLU A 27 -3.04 2.08 -12.13
CA GLU A 27 -2.13 3.19 -12.47
C GLU A 27 -2.38 4.44 -11.60
N THR A 28 -3.61 4.59 -11.13
CA THR A 28 -4.01 5.71 -10.27
C THR A 28 -3.48 5.61 -8.84
N PHE A 29 -2.85 4.51 -8.47
CA PHE A 29 -2.24 4.35 -7.15
C PHE A 29 -0.84 5.01 -7.11
N ASP A 30 -0.78 6.28 -7.49
CA ASP A 30 0.47 7.01 -7.76
C ASP A 30 1.44 7.03 -6.58
N GLU A 31 0.95 7.37 -5.39
CA GLU A 31 1.81 7.52 -4.21
C GLU A 31 2.47 6.21 -3.83
N ASP A 32 1.73 5.11 -3.85
CA ASP A 32 2.28 3.81 -3.49
C ASP A 32 3.21 3.28 -4.59
N ILE A 33 2.89 3.53 -5.86
CA ILE A 33 3.78 3.16 -6.97
C ILE A 33 5.13 3.87 -6.82
N LYS A 34 5.14 5.16 -6.52
CA LYS A 34 6.37 5.93 -6.28
C LYS A 34 7.15 5.36 -5.10
N PHE A 35 6.45 5.06 -4.01
CA PHE A 35 7.08 4.48 -2.82
C PHE A 35 7.73 3.12 -3.14
N LEU A 36 7.05 2.25 -3.87
CA LEU A 36 7.59 0.94 -4.23
C LEU A 36 8.79 1.05 -5.17
N HIS A 37 8.78 2.00 -6.11
CA HIS A 37 9.96 2.29 -6.93
C HIS A 37 11.15 2.80 -6.11
N TYR A 38 10.88 3.62 -5.10
CA TYR A 38 11.90 4.06 -4.17
C TYR A 38 12.55 2.86 -3.45
N ILE A 39 11.74 1.90 -3.02
CA ILE A 39 12.23 0.67 -2.38
C ILE A 39 13.05 -0.16 -3.36
N GLU A 40 12.60 -0.32 -4.60
CA GLU A 40 13.38 -1.01 -5.63
C GLU A 40 14.77 -0.40 -5.80
N ASP A 41 14.83 0.93 -5.90
CA ASP A 41 16.08 1.66 -6.09
C ASP A 41 17.02 1.51 -4.89
N LEU A 42 16.46 1.50 -3.68
CA LEU A 42 17.23 1.27 -2.46
C LEU A 42 17.93 -0.08 -2.49
N TYR A 43 17.20 -1.16 -2.82
CA TYR A 43 17.77 -2.50 -2.92
C TYR A 43 18.79 -2.62 -4.05
N LYS A 44 18.54 -1.98 -5.20
CA LYS A 44 19.49 -1.97 -6.32
C LYS A 44 20.79 -1.28 -5.96
N SER A 45 20.75 -0.29 -5.09
CA SER A 45 21.94 0.42 -4.63
C SER A 45 22.72 -0.34 -3.55
N GLY A 46 22.17 -1.45 -3.05
CA GLY A 46 22.77 -2.25 -1.99
C GLY A 46 22.23 -1.97 -0.59
N GLY A 47 21.24 -1.08 -0.46
CA GLY A 47 20.52 -0.87 0.79
C GLY A 47 19.40 -1.90 0.98
N TRP A 48 18.67 -1.78 2.06
CA TRP A 48 17.55 -2.68 2.35
C TRP A 48 16.59 -2.06 3.38
N VAL A 49 15.47 -2.74 3.60
CA VAL A 49 14.46 -2.36 4.60
C VAL A 49 14.39 -3.45 5.66
N ILE A 50 14.39 -3.06 6.93
CA ILE A 50 14.14 -3.94 8.06
C ILE A 50 12.69 -3.73 8.48
N GLU A 51 11.88 -4.80 8.50
CA GLU A 51 10.45 -4.74 8.76
C GLU A 51 9.73 -3.83 7.74
N GLY A 52 8.95 -2.86 8.16
CA GLY A 52 8.30 -1.90 7.26
C GLY A 52 7.10 -2.45 6.49
N THR A 53 6.62 -3.62 6.85
CA THR A 53 5.43 -4.22 6.23
C THR A 53 4.15 -3.60 6.78
N SER A 54 3.06 -3.81 6.08
CA SER A 54 1.75 -3.29 6.50
C SER A 54 0.73 -4.42 6.60
N GLU A 55 -0.19 -4.28 7.54
CA GLU A 55 -1.38 -5.10 7.63
C GLU A 55 -2.59 -4.22 7.36
N TYR A 56 -3.65 -4.82 6.82
CA TYR A 56 -4.87 -4.10 6.47
C TYR A 56 -6.08 -4.86 7.02
N GLN A 57 -7.01 -4.09 7.57
CA GLN A 57 -8.25 -4.63 8.13
C GLN A 57 -9.43 -3.91 7.50
N ALA A 58 -10.39 -4.67 6.98
CA ALA A 58 -11.61 -4.09 6.43
C ALA A 58 -12.44 -3.45 7.56
N GLU A 59 -12.83 -2.19 7.36
CA GLU A 59 -13.70 -1.44 8.27
C GLU A 59 -15.13 -1.34 7.72
N SER A 60 -15.34 -1.70 6.47
CA SER A 60 -16.67 -1.76 5.85
C SER A 60 -16.79 -3.01 5.00
N ASP A 61 -18.03 -3.35 4.64
CA ASP A 61 -18.28 -4.34 3.61
C ASP A 61 -17.80 -3.84 2.26
N LEU A 62 -17.61 -4.76 1.32
CA LEU A 62 -17.30 -4.42 -0.06
C LEU A 62 -18.55 -3.77 -0.68
N MET A 63 -18.43 -2.53 -1.11
CA MET A 63 -19.49 -1.74 -1.70
C MET A 63 -19.31 -1.64 -3.20
N TYR A 64 -20.41 -1.49 -3.94
CA TYR A 64 -20.37 -1.34 -5.39
C TYR A 64 -20.87 0.05 -5.79
N ASP A 65 -20.08 0.75 -6.62
CA ASP A 65 -20.45 2.02 -7.23
C ASP A 65 -20.94 1.75 -8.66
N GLU A 66 -22.25 1.88 -8.87
CA GLU A 66 -22.89 1.58 -10.18
C GLU A 66 -22.46 2.57 -11.26
N GLU A 67 -22.21 3.83 -10.92
CA GLU A 67 -21.79 4.86 -11.89
C GLU A 67 -20.38 4.57 -12.40
N ALA A 68 -19.46 4.33 -11.49
CA ALA A 68 -18.07 4.05 -11.81
C ALA A 68 -17.84 2.58 -12.24
N LYS A 69 -18.79 1.69 -11.95
CA LYS A 69 -18.67 0.25 -12.16
C LYS A 69 -17.44 -0.34 -11.46
N GLU A 70 -17.22 0.09 -10.25
CA GLU A 70 -16.09 -0.31 -9.44
C GLU A 70 -16.54 -0.68 -8.02
N TYR A 71 -15.74 -1.49 -7.34
CA TYR A 71 -15.95 -1.81 -5.94
C TYR A 71 -15.08 -0.93 -5.07
N TRP A 72 -15.50 -0.71 -3.81
CA TRP A 72 -14.70 0.04 -2.85
C TRP A 72 -14.92 -0.48 -1.43
N THR A 73 -13.92 -0.25 -0.57
CA THR A 73 -13.99 -0.53 0.87
C THR A 73 -13.33 0.59 1.65
N LEU A 74 -13.78 0.76 2.90
CA LEU A 74 -13.02 1.47 3.92
C LEU A 74 -12.11 0.45 4.59
N THR A 75 -10.82 0.76 4.68
CA THR A 75 -9.80 -0.17 5.17
C THR A 75 -8.86 0.54 6.11
N ARG A 76 -8.60 -0.07 7.26
CA ARG A 76 -7.64 0.41 8.24
C ARG A 76 -6.27 -0.16 7.92
N ARG A 77 -5.26 0.69 7.90
CA ARG A 77 -3.87 0.28 7.72
C ARG A 77 -3.15 0.25 9.07
N LEU A 78 -2.49 -0.88 9.34
CA LEU A 78 -1.65 -1.08 10.50
C LEU A 78 -0.20 -1.23 10.01
N TRP A 79 0.64 -0.29 10.40
CA TRP A 79 2.06 -0.32 10.04
C TRP A 79 2.86 -1.12 11.04
N THR A 80 3.84 -1.89 10.54
CA THR A 80 4.95 -2.33 11.37
C THR A 80 6.03 -1.26 11.38
N TYR A 81 6.80 -1.21 12.45
CA TYR A 81 7.96 -0.34 12.54
C TYR A 81 8.99 -0.76 11.50
N GLY A 82 9.49 0.18 10.72
CA GLY A 82 10.45 -0.10 9.67
C GLY A 82 11.68 0.78 9.75
N MET A 83 12.80 0.24 9.29
CA MET A 83 14.06 0.97 9.20
C MET A 83 14.62 0.85 7.78
N TYR A 84 15.05 1.98 7.24
CA TYR A 84 15.69 2.03 5.92
C TYR A 84 17.20 2.11 6.10
N VAL A 85 17.90 1.19 5.46
CA VAL A 85 19.34 1.03 5.63
C VAL A 85 20.06 1.38 4.33
N ASN A 86 21.05 2.27 4.43
CA ASN A 86 21.91 2.63 3.31
C ASN A 86 22.84 1.49 2.88
N PRO A 87 23.41 1.53 1.67
CA PRO A 87 24.39 0.55 1.24
C PRO A 87 25.60 0.41 2.17
N ASN A 88 25.92 1.45 2.94
CA ASN A 88 27.01 1.41 3.94
C ASN A 88 26.61 0.76 5.27
N GLY A 89 25.37 0.26 5.39
CA GLY A 89 24.88 -0.39 6.60
C GLY A 89 24.32 0.52 7.66
N LYS A 90 24.22 1.82 7.39
CA LYS A 90 23.64 2.78 8.36
C LYS A 90 22.15 2.96 8.15
N VAL A 91 21.40 2.97 9.23
CA VAL A 91 19.99 3.34 9.24
C VAL A 91 19.88 4.85 9.01
N TYR A 92 19.22 5.26 7.95
CA TYR A 92 19.06 6.69 7.63
C TYR A 92 17.64 7.20 7.88
N GLU A 93 16.66 6.32 7.98
CA GLU A 93 15.28 6.68 8.23
C GLU A 93 14.56 5.57 8.98
N ARG A 94 13.59 5.93 9.82
CA ARG A 94 12.72 5.01 10.51
C ARG A 94 11.26 5.40 10.28
N THR A 95 10.41 4.41 10.05
CA THR A 95 8.97 4.69 9.96
C THR A 95 8.40 4.93 11.34
N ASN A 96 7.44 5.85 11.42
CA ASN A 96 6.74 6.16 12.65
C ASN A 96 5.46 5.33 12.73
N THR A 97 5.25 4.64 13.85
CA THR A 97 4.07 3.83 14.11
C THR A 97 2.84 4.65 14.48
N SER A 98 2.94 5.97 14.52
CA SER A 98 1.80 6.85 14.85
C SER A 98 0.66 6.81 13.84
N ASN A 99 0.85 6.12 12.70
CA ASN A 99 -0.14 5.98 11.64
C ASN A 99 -1.03 4.75 11.79
N GLU A 100 -1.05 4.11 12.94
CA GLU A 100 -1.75 2.84 13.20
C GLU A 100 -3.24 2.89 12.94
N ASN A 101 -3.86 4.05 13.03
CA ASN A 101 -5.31 4.19 12.93
C ASN A 101 -5.78 4.91 11.67
N GLU A 102 -4.97 4.92 10.62
CA GLU A 102 -5.37 5.52 9.36
C GLU A 102 -6.36 4.63 8.60
N ILE A 103 -7.46 5.26 8.15
CA ILE A 103 -8.47 4.60 7.33
C ILE A 103 -8.40 5.19 5.94
N PHE A 104 -8.43 4.34 4.94
CA PHE A 104 -8.38 4.71 3.54
C PHE A 104 -9.57 4.13 2.80
N MET A 105 -10.04 4.82 1.77
CA MET A 105 -10.99 4.26 0.82
C MET A 105 -10.19 3.66 -0.33
N PHE A 106 -10.25 2.34 -0.48
CA PHE A 106 -9.66 1.65 -1.60
C PHE A 106 -10.72 1.31 -2.65
N ARG A 107 -10.32 1.43 -3.90
CA ARG A 107 -11.13 1.13 -5.07
C ARG A 107 -10.57 -0.10 -5.75
N TYR A 108 -11.46 -0.97 -6.20
CA TYR A 108 -11.08 -2.23 -6.84
C TYR A 108 -11.67 -2.31 -8.24
N LYS A 109 -10.86 -2.76 -9.19
CA LYS A 109 -11.29 -2.98 -10.56
C LYS A 109 -10.71 -4.29 -11.09
N TYR A 110 -11.52 -5.10 -11.75
CA TYR A 110 -11.03 -6.33 -12.39
C TYR A 110 -10.53 -6.00 -13.78
N GLN A 111 -9.25 -6.26 -14.04
CA GLN A 111 -8.61 -6.01 -15.33
C GLN A 111 -7.57 -7.08 -15.60
N ASN A 112 -7.55 -7.61 -16.84
CA ASN A 112 -6.53 -8.55 -17.30
C ASN A 112 -6.31 -9.75 -16.36
N GLY A 113 -7.39 -10.29 -15.81
CA GLY A 113 -7.34 -11.45 -14.95
C GLY A 113 -7.00 -11.16 -13.48
N TYR A 114 -6.82 -9.89 -13.12
CA TYR A 114 -6.47 -9.50 -11.76
C TYR A 114 -7.46 -8.50 -11.18
N TRP A 115 -7.74 -8.67 -9.89
CA TRP A 115 -8.37 -7.62 -9.10
C TRP A 115 -7.28 -6.61 -8.74
N ARG A 116 -7.37 -5.43 -9.35
CA ARG A 116 -6.42 -4.34 -9.12
C ARG A 116 -7.03 -3.31 -8.20
N LEU A 117 -6.20 -2.67 -7.41
CA LEU A 117 -6.68 -1.68 -6.44
C LEU A 117 -5.88 -0.38 -6.51
N SER A 118 -6.52 0.67 -5.98
CA SER A 118 -5.94 1.99 -5.81
C SER A 118 -6.53 2.65 -4.58
N GLU A 119 -5.75 3.49 -3.93
CA GLU A 119 -6.26 4.38 -2.91
C GLU A 119 -7.10 5.46 -3.59
N HIS A 120 -8.38 5.55 -3.25
CA HIS A 120 -9.28 6.56 -3.80
C HIS A 120 -9.34 7.80 -2.92
N ARG A 121 -9.38 7.62 -1.60
CA ARG A 121 -9.39 8.71 -0.63
C ARG A 121 -8.49 8.36 0.54
N SER A 122 -7.69 9.36 0.93
CA SER A 122 -6.82 9.24 2.10
C SER A 122 -7.62 9.42 3.40
N ASN A 123 -6.98 9.08 4.52
CA ASN A 123 -7.54 9.32 5.85
C ASN A 123 -7.92 10.80 6.05
N LYS A 124 -7.05 11.70 5.59
CA LYS A 124 -7.30 13.14 5.67
C LYS A 124 -8.55 13.55 4.90
N GLU A 125 -8.68 13.09 3.65
CA GLU A 125 -9.83 13.39 2.81
C GLU A 125 -11.14 12.86 3.42
N LEU A 126 -11.12 11.64 3.95
CA LEU A 126 -12.28 11.03 4.59
C LEU A 126 -12.72 11.82 5.82
N ARG A 127 -11.79 12.34 6.62
CA ARG A 127 -12.08 13.19 7.78
C ARG A 127 -12.65 14.54 7.36
N GLU A 128 -12.06 15.16 6.36
CA GLU A 128 -12.54 16.45 5.83
C GLU A 128 -13.95 16.36 5.24
N GLN A 129 -14.31 15.21 4.68
CA GLN A 129 -15.62 14.95 4.11
C GLN A 129 -16.63 14.41 5.11
N GLY A 130 -16.24 14.23 6.37
CA GLY A 130 -17.11 13.73 7.42
C GLY A 130 -17.51 12.26 7.30
N ILE A 131 -16.77 11.46 6.55
CA ILE A 131 -17.05 10.03 6.36
C ILE A 131 -16.55 9.22 7.56
N ILE A 132 -15.50 9.69 8.21
CA ILE A 132 -14.91 9.06 9.40
C ILE A 132 -14.69 10.06 10.54
#